data_6a2da847adcdcbf524ca62f57c3d6933
#
_entry.id   6a2da847adcdcbf524ca62f57c3d6933
#
_cell.length_a   1.000
_cell.length_b   1.000
_cell.length_c   1.000
_cell.angle_alpha   90.00
_cell.angle_beta   90.00
_cell.angle_gamma   90.00
#
_symmetry.space_group_name_H-M   'P 1'
#
loop_
_entity.id
_entity.type
_entity.pdbx_description
1 polymer ?
#
loop_
_entity_poly.entity_id
_entity_poly.type
_entity_poly.pdbx_seq_one_letter_code
_entity_poly.pdbx_strand_id
1 'polypeptide(L)'
;LSNLTYINIVSLSVFTSLSTILPYFISRSANLYSSGGTEVVVQSFHSGSKQFSTKRTLGYYMLSIISIGFGGSAGPEGPMVVYGTGVAKASLRLINADEGYVKKFLLAGTAAGFQPLLRLLQN
;
A
#
# COMPACT_ATOMS: atom_id res chain seq x y z
N LEU A 1 -6.21 1.09 40.17
CA LEU A 1 -6.85 0.79 38.89
C LEU A 1 -6.77 1.97 37.90
N SER A 2 -7.03 3.23 38.34
CA SER A 2 -6.97 4.40 37.46
C SER A 2 -5.59 4.67 36.85
N ASN A 3 -4.52 4.53 37.60
CA ASN A 3 -3.14 4.76 37.10
C ASN A 3 -2.72 3.78 36.03
N LEU A 4 -3.08 2.50 36.16
CA LEU A 4 -2.82 1.47 35.15
C LEU A 4 -3.55 1.77 33.84
N THR A 5 -4.78 2.30 33.92
CA THR A 5 -5.57 2.67 32.75
C THR A 5 -4.94 3.87 32.02
N TYR A 6 -4.47 4.87 32.75
CA TYR A 6 -3.79 6.03 32.18
C TYR A 6 -2.47 5.66 31.50
N ILE A 7 -1.65 4.79 32.12
CA ILE A 7 -0.39 4.30 31.53
C ILE A 7 -0.68 3.55 30.23
N ASN A 8 -1.71 2.72 30.20
CA ASN A 8 -2.08 1.98 28.98
C ASN A 8 -2.57 2.91 27.86
N ILE A 9 -3.35 3.94 28.19
CA ILE A 9 -3.82 4.91 27.19
C ILE A 9 -2.66 5.73 26.63
N VAL A 10 -1.78 6.20 27.48
CA VAL A 10 -0.60 6.98 27.05
C VAL A 10 0.33 6.15 26.19
N SER A 11 0.64 4.91 26.62
CA SER A 11 1.49 4.01 25.82
C SER A 11 0.85 3.70 24.46
N LEU A 12 -0.44 3.41 24.41
CA LEU A 12 -1.16 3.17 23.18
C LEU A 12 -1.10 4.39 22.24
N SER A 13 -1.31 5.59 22.77
CA SER A 13 -1.24 6.83 22.00
C SER A 13 0.15 7.10 21.43
N VAL A 14 1.20 6.79 22.17
CA VAL A 14 2.59 6.91 21.70
C VAL A 14 2.86 5.90 20.58
N PHE A 15 2.44 4.63 20.74
CA PHE A 15 2.60 3.61 19.72
C PHE A 15 1.86 3.96 18.41
N THR A 16 0.62 4.42 18.51
CA THR A 16 -0.16 4.84 17.33
C THR A 16 0.44 6.06 16.65
N SER A 17 0.98 7.01 17.39
CA SER A 17 1.67 8.18 16.82
C SER A 17 2.96 7.77 16.10
N LEU A 18 3.75 6.90 16.68
CA LEU A 18 4.96 6.36 16.05
C LEU A 18 4.65 5.55 14.80
N SER A 19 3.54 4.83 14.77
CA SER A 19 3.09 4.04 13.61
C SER A 19 2.81 4.88 12.36
N THR A 20 2.51 6.15 12.52
CA THR A 20 2.26 7.08 11.40
C THR A 20 3.48 7.92 11.05
N ILE A 21 4.18 8.41 12.06
CA ILE A 21 5.34 9.30 11.89
C ILE A 21 6.54 8.55 11.27
N LEU A 22 6.86 7.38 11.79
CA LEU A 22 8.02 6.60 11.34
C LEU A 22 7.93 6.17 9.87
N PRO A 23 6.83 5.54 9.42
CA PRO A 23 6.66 5.20 8.01
C PRO A 23 6.66 6.42 7.08
N TYR A 24 6.15 7.56 7.54
CA TYR A 24 6.18 8.80 6.77
C TYR A 24 7.63 9.25 6.49
N PHE A 25 8.49 9.30 7.50
CA PHE A 25 9.88 9.68 7.33
C PHE A 25 10.65 8.67 6.49
N ILE A 26 10.44 7.38 6.69
CA ILE A 26 11.08 6.31 5.90
C ILE A 26 10.63 6.41 4.43
N SER A 27 9.34 6.58 4.18
CA SER A 27 8.79 6.74 2.83
C SER A 27 9.42 7.92 2.09
N ARG A 28 9.56 9.04 2.78
CA ARG A 28 10.17 10.25 2.23
C ARG A 28 11.66 10.07 1.95
N SER A 29 12.41 9.49 2.88
CA SER A 29 13.86 9.26 2.73
C SER A 29 14.17 8.22 1.66
N ALA A 30 13.37 7.17 1.55
CA ALA A 30 13.53 6.12 0.56
C ALA A 30 12.94 6.47 -0.82
N ASN A 31 12.41 7.69 -0.98
CA ASN A 31 11.77 8.16 -2.21
C ASN A 31 10.66 7.21 -2.68
N LEU A 32 9.92 6.67 -1.70
CA LEU A 32 8.73 5.85 -1.94
C LEU A 32 7.56 6.77 -2.33
N TYR A 33 6.41 6.18 -2.58
CA TYR A 33 5.22 6.95 -2.94
C TYR A 33 4.82 7.89 -1.80
N SER A 34 4.72 9.19 -2.10
CA SER A 34 4.33 10.22 -1.14
C SER A 34 2.82 10.45 -1.05
N SER A 35 2.08 9.94 -2.01
CA SER A 35 0.62 9.99 -2.08
C SER A 35 -0.02 8.65 -1.74
N GLY A 36 -1.32 8.65 -1.47
CA GLY A 36 -2.08 7.43 -1.20
C GLY A 36 -1.91 6.39 -2.32
N GLY A 37 -1.86 5.11 -1.96
CA GLY A 37 -1.54 4.03 -2.89
C GLY A 37 -2.44 3.99 -4.12
N THR A 38 -3.73 4.27 -3.97
CA THR A 38 -4.70 4.35 -5.06
C THR A 38 -4.36 5.45 -6.06
N GLU A 39 -3.89 6.60 -5.59
CA GLU A 39 -3.52 7.73 -6.44
C GLU A 39 -2.33 7.40 -7.34
N VAL A 40 -1.34 6.70 -6.80
CA VAL A 40 -0.18 6.21 -7.58
C VAL A 40 -0.61 5.27 -8.70
N VAL A 41 -1.59 4.39 -8.42
CA VAL A 41 -2.15 3.48 -9.41
C VAL A 41 -2.88 4.26 -10.50
N VAL A 42 -3.77 5.18 -10.15
CA VAL A 42 -4.50 6.03 -11.10
C VAL A 42 -3.53 6.85 -11.96
N GLN A 43 -2.53 7.46 -11.36
CA GLN A 43 -1.50 8.20 -12.09
C GLN A 43 -0.72 7.32 -13.06
N SER A 44 -0.46 6.06 -12.72
CA SER A 44 0.21 5.10 -13.59
C SER A 44 -0.61 4.75 -14.84
N PHE A 45 -1.94 4.80 -14.76
CA PHE A 45 -2.82 4.62 -15.92
C PHE A 45 -2.79 5.81 -16.86
N HIS A 46 -2.64 7.03 -16.34
CA HIS A 46 -2.62 8.26 -17.15
C HIS A 46 -1.24 8.53 -17.77
N SER A 47 -0.17 8.35 -16.99
CA SER A 47 1.20 8.70 -17.40
C SER A 47 2.00 7.54 -18.01
N GLY A 48 1.36 6.37 -18.19
CA GLY A 48 2.04 5.14 -18.61
C GLY A 48 2.78 4.46 -17.45
N SER A 49 3.06 3.18 -17.62
CA SER A 49 3.60 2.29 -16.57
C SER A 49 5.01 2.63 -16.08
N LYS A 50 5.67 3.66 -16.65
CA LYS A 50 7.07 4.02 -16.36
C LYS A 50 7.29 4.47 -14.90
N GLN A 51 6.30 5.11 -14.29
CA GLN A 51 6.42 5.62 -12.91
C GLN A 51 6.24 4.54 -11.84
N PHE A 52 5.65 3.40 -12.19
CA PHE A 52 5.39 2.31 -11.27
C PHE A 52 6.64 1.41 -11.15
N SER A 53 7.34 1.51 -10.03
CA SER A 53 8.53 0.69 -9.77
C SER A 53 8.21 -0.45 -8.81
N THR A 54 8.53 -1.68 -9.18
CA THR A 54 8.31 -2.88 -8.33
C THR A 54 9.01 -2.76 -6.98
N LYS A 55 10.21 -2.18 -6.93
CA LYS A 55 10.94 -1.94 -5.68
C LYS A 55 10.22 -0.95 -4.75
N ARG A 56 9.71 0.15 -5.33
CA ARG A 56 8.93 1.15 -4.57
C ARG A 56 7.62 0.57 -4.07
N THR A 57 6.96 -0.24 -4.88
CA THR A 57 5.73 -0.95 -4.52
C THR A 57 5.93 -1.87 -3.32
N LEU A 58 7.00 -2.67 -3.34
CA LEU A 58 7.32 -3.56 -2.24
C LEU A 58 7.65 -2.79 -0.96
N GLY A 59 8.44 -1.72 -1.06
CA GLY A 59 8.74 -0.84 0.07
C GLY A 59 7.50 -0.19 0.67
N TYR A 60 6.61 0.33 -0.18
CA TYR A 60 5.34 0.91 0.24
C TYR A 60 4.46 -0.13 0.96
N TYR A 61 4.37 -1.34 0.42
CA TYR A 61 3.58 -2.42 1.02
C TYR A 61 4.12 -2.82 2.40
N MET A 62 5.44 -2.99 2.52
CA MET A 62 6.08 -3.30 3.81
C MET A 62 5.83 -2.22 4.87
N LEU A 63 6.00 -0.95 4.50
CA LEU A 63 5.71 0.16 5.41
C LEU A 63 4.25 0.23 5.82
N SER A 64 3.34 -0.09 4.92
CA SER A 64 1.90 -0.13 5.21
C SER A 64 1.55 -1.24 6.19
N ILE A 65 2.13 -2.43 6.04
CA ILE A 65 1.95 -3.54 7.00
C ILE A 65 2.46 -3.13 8.38
N ILE A 66 3.63 -2.52 8.46
CA ILE A 66 4.20 -2.05 9.71
C ILE A 66 3.28 -1.00 10.34
N SER A 67 2.85 0.01 9.57
CA SER A 67 1.96 1.06 10.07
C SER A 67 0.65 0.51 10.63
N ILE A 68 0.00 -0.38 9.89
CA ILE A 68 -1.26 -1.01 10.31
C ILE A 68 -1.04 -1.92 11.53
N GLY A 69 0.06 -2.69 11.54
CA GLY A 69 0.41 -3.59 12.64
C GLY A 69 0.68 -2.87 13.96
N PHE A 70 1.18 -1.65 13.91
CA PHE A 70 1.35 -0.78 15.08
C PHE A 70 0.10 0.03 15.43
N GLY A 71 -1.06 -0.27 14.83
CA GLY A 71 -2.34 0.38 15.15
C GLY A 71 -2.58 1.69 14.40
N GLY A 72 -1.88 1.92 13.29
CA GLY A 72 -2.15 3.05 12.42
C GLY A 72 -3.57 2.98 11.85
N SER A 73 -4.29 4.09 11.89
CA SER A 73 -5.67 4.20 11.37
C SER A 73 -5.67 4.32 9.84
N ALA A 74 -5.06 3.38 9.15
CA ALA A 74 -5.05 3.30 7.69
C ALA A 74 -5.67 1.98 7.26
N GLY A 75 -6.62 2.04 6.34
CA GLY A 75 -7.23 0.84 5.77
C GLY A 75 -6.25 0.07 4.87
N PRO A 76 -6.43 -1.24 4.73
CA PRO A 76 -5.60 -2.08 3.87
C PRO A 76 -5.86 -1.85 2.37
N GLU A 77 -6.88 -1.06 2.01
CA GLU A 77 -7.36 -0.90 0.63
C GLU A 77 -6.27 -0.35 -0.30
N GLY A 78 -5.64 0.74 0.10
CA GLY A 78 -4.56 1.36 -0.68
C GLY A 78 -3.39 0.43 -0.93
N PRO A 79 -2.79 -0.17 0.11
CA PRO A 79 -1.71 -1.13 -0.02
C PRO A 79 -2.05 -2.35 -0.88
N MET A 80 -3.26 -2.90 -0.75
CA MET A 80 -3.70 -4.06 -1.53
C MET A 80 -3.81 -3.76 -3.02
N VAL A 81 -4.34 -2.59 -3.37
CA VAL A 81 -4.43 -2.11 -4.77
C VAL A 81 -3.04 -1.93 -5.37
N VAL A 82 -2.13 -1.29 -4.64
CA VAL A 82 -0.75 -1.07 -5.09
C VAL A 82 -0.01 -2.40 -5.25
N TYR A 83 -0.20 -3.32 -4.33
CA TYR A 83 0.40 -4.66 -4.40
C TYR A 83 -0.09 -5.44 -5.60
N GLY A 84 -1.41 -5.54 -5.82
CA GLY A 84 -2.00 -6.24 -6.95
C GLY A 84 -1.51 -5.68 -8.30
N THR A 85 -1.44 -4.35 -8.41
CA THR A 85 -0.89 -3.67 -9.58
C THR A 85 0.60 -3.95 -9.76
N GLY A 86 1.36 -3.99 -8.67
CA GLY A 86 2.79 -4.29 -8.68
C GLY A 86 3.10 -5.71 -9.14
N VAL A 87 2.33 -6.69 -8.66
CA VAL A 87 2.44 -8.09 -9.08
C VAL A 87 2.12 -8.23 -10.57
N ALA A 88 1.02 -7.61 -11.02
CA ALA A 88 0.65 -7.62 -12.44
C ALA A 88 1.78 -7.05 -13.32
N LYS A 89 2.40 -5.95 -12.90
CA LYS A 89 3.54 -5.36 -13.62
C LYS A 89 4.77 -6.26 -13.63
N ALA A 90 5.05 -6.93 -12.52
CA ALA A 90 6.16 -7.88 -12.44
C ALA A 90 5.94 -9.06 -13.40
N SER A 91 4.71 -9.59 -13.44
CA SER A 91 4.33 -10.68 -14.35
C SER A 91 4.47 -10.28 -15.83
N LEU A 92 4.05 -9.06 -16.19
CA LEU A 92 4.21 -8.53 -17.55
C LEU A 92 5.67 -8.47 -18.01
N ARG A 93 6.59 -8.14 -17.09
CA ARG A 93 8.03 -8.14 -17.40
C ARG A 93 8.57 -9.54 -17.66
N LEU A 94 8.07 -10.55 -16.94
CA LEU A 94 8.50 -11.93 -17.11
C LEU A 94 8.07 -12.52 -18.46
N ILE A 95 6.91 -12.12 -18.97
CA ILE A 95 6.37 -12.61 -20.25
C ILE A 95 6.70 -11.70 -21.44
N ASN A 96 7.48 -10.62 -21.24
CA ASN A 96 7.79 -9.63 -22.28
C ASN A 96 6.55 -9.15 -23.05
N ALA A 97 5.47 -8.89 -22.35
CA ALA A 97 4.19 -8.53 -22.95
C ALA A 97 4.24 -7.16 -23.63
N ASP A 98 3.53 -7.06 -24.74
CA ASP A 98 3.39 -5.84 -25.52
C ASP A 98 2.67 -4.72 -24.75
N GLU A 99 3.02 -3.46 -25.02
CA GLU A 99 2.46 -2.28 -24.31
C GLU A 99 0.92 -2.21 -24.37
N GLY A 100 0.31 -2.76 -25.43
CA GLY A 100 -1.14 -2.81 -25.58
C GLY A 100 -1.87 -3.61 -24.49
N TYR A 101 -1.20 -4.61 -23.91
CA TYR A 101 -1.75 -5.44 -22.83
C TYR A 101 -1.47 -4.86 -21.43
N VAL A 102 -0.49 -3.99 -21.29
CA VAL A 102 -0.05 -3.46 -19.99
C VAL A 102 -1.19 -2.85 -19.20
N LYS A 103 -2.00 -1.99 -19.81
CA LYS A 103 -3.13 -1.34 -19.13
C LYS A 103 -4.18 -2.34 -18.65
N LYS A 104 -4.50 -3.33 -19.48
CA LYS A 104 -5.49 -4.37 -19.14
C LYS A 104 -5.01 -5.23 -17.97
N PHE A 105 -3.75 -5.62 -17.98
CA PHE A 105 -3.14 -6.41 -16.89
C PHE A 105 -3.02 -5.61 -15.59
N LEU A 106 -2.68 -4.34 -15.67
CA LEU A 106 -2.64 -3.47 -14.48
C LEU A 106 -4.03 -3.34 -13.86
N LEU A 107 -5.09 -3.16 -14.67
CA LEU A 107 -6.47 -3.13 -14.20
C LEU A 107 -6.88 -4.45 -13.55
N ALA A 108 -6.56 -5.58 -14.16
CA ALA A 108 -6.83 -6.89 -13.61
C ALA A 108 -6.11 -7.11 -12.27
N GLY A 109 -4.85 -6.71 -12.17
CA GLY A 109 -4.08 -6.78 -10.92
C GLY A 109 -4.65 -5.88 -9.82
N THR A 110 -5.08 -4.67 -10.18
CA THR A 110 -5.76 -3.75 -9.27
C THR A 110 -7.06 -4.37 -8.72
N ALA A 111 -7.87 -4.94 -9.60
CA ALA A 111 -9.12 -5.60 -9.22
C ALA A 111 -8.87 -6.83 -8.35
N ALA A 112 -7.86 -7.64 -8.67
CA ALA A 112 -7.47 -8.79 -7.88
C ALA A 112 -6.99 -8.38 -6.48
N GLY A 113 -6.28 -7.26 -6.34
CA GLY A 113 -5.88 -6.70 -5.04
C GLY A 113 -7.07 -6.28 -4.17
N PHE A 114 -8.19 -5.88 -4.78
CA PHE A 114 -9.42 -5.50 -4.08
C PHE A 114 -10.29 -6.69 -3.66
N GLN A 115 -10.15 -7.84 -4.33
CA GLN A 115 -11.02 -9.00 -4.12
C GLN A 115 -11.05 -9.54 -2.68
N PRO A 116 -9.92 -9.66 -1.94
CA PRO A 116 -9.96 -10.11 -0.55
C PRO A 116 -10.81 -9.23 0.35
N LEU A 117 -10.77 -7.89 0.11
CA LEU A 117 -11.56 -6.94 0.87
C LEU A 117 -13.06 -7.11 0.62
N LEU A 118 -13.46 -7.30 -0.63
CA LEU A 118 -14.87 -7.56 -0.98
C LEU A 118 -15.41 -8.82 -0.32
N ARG A 119 -14.60 -9.87 -0.21
CA ARG A 119 -14.98 -11.11 0.49
C ARG A 119 -15.20 -10.91 1.98
N LEU A 120 -14.39 -10.06 2.62
CA LEU A 120 -14.56 -9.75 4.05
C LEU A 120 -15.84 -8.97 4.34
N LEU A 121 -16.34 -8.20 3.37
CA LEU A 121 -17.58 -7.43 3.52
C LEU A 121 -18.84 -8.27 3.23
N GLN A 122 -18.70 -9.46 2.65
CA GLN A 122 -19.81 -10.36 2.32
C GLN A 122 -20.12 -11.39 3.43
N ASN A 123 -19.27 -11.52 4.44
CA ASN A 123 -19.44 -12.38 5.63
C ASN A 123 -19.85 -11.55 6.84
#